data_684fafe50b50cce53af6cc2eaa3f35a6
#
_entry.id   684fafe50b50cce53af6cc2eaa3f35a6
#
_cell.length_a   1.000
_cell.length_b   1.000
_cell.length_c   1.000
_cell.angle_alpha   90.00
_cell.angle_beta   90.00
_cell.angle_gamma   90.00
#
_symmetry.space_group_name_H-M   'P 1'
#
loop_
_entity.id
_entity.type
_entity.pdbx_description
1 polymer ?
#
loop_
_entity_poly.entity_id
_entity_poly.type
_entity_poly.pdbx_seq_one_letter_code
_entity_poly.pdbx_strand_id
1 'polypeptide(L)'
;LRTLDPVQIVGNYIMPTRVGSSNVVRDTVEITAMERYIREKRRAGLTSFGITHVFLAAYCRAIAKYPGINRFIAGQKIYSRGEDIQFSMTIKKEMSTDGAETEIKLHLSPRDTVYDVYKKMNDEITKAKNAPLDAGVDNAAYALTLVPGVFLKFTVWLLKTLDYFGLLPKFLLEVSPFHGSIFFTSMGSLGIPPVYHHLYDFGNLPVFGSFGCKRKALEVQEDGSVALRKYVDFRFTLDERTVDG
;
A
#
# COMPACT_ATOMS: atom_id res chain seq x y z
N LEU A 1 3.78 -18.52 12.08
CA LEU A 1 5.21 -18.84 11.99
C LEU A 1 5.69 -19.43 13.32
N ARG A 2 6.31 -20.62 13.28
CA ARG A 2 6.81 -21.33 14.48
C ARG A 2 8.19 -20.83 14.93
N THR A 3 8.80 -19.93 14.20
CA THR A 3 10.17 -19.41 14.39
C THR A 3 10.21 -17.97 14.86
N LEU A 4 9.08 -17.45 15.36
CA LEU A 4 9.00 -16.10 15.89
C LEU A 4 9.57 -16.03 17.30
N ASP A 5 10.12 -14.88 17.63
CA ASP A 5 10.50 -14.55 19.00
C ASP A 5 9.27 -14.64 19.92
N PRO A 6 9.39 -15.22 21.11
CA PRO A 6 8.28 -15.30 22.09
C PRO A 6 7.64 -13.95 22.40
N VAL A 7 8.42 -12.85 22.42
CA VAL A 7 7.91 -11.49 22.66
C VAL A 7 6.98 -11.05 21.55
N GLN A 8 7.29 -11.34 20.28
CA GLN A 8 6.40 -11.05 19.16
C GLN A 8 5.07 -11.82 19.26
N ILE A 9 5.10 -13.06 19.74
CA ILE A 9 3.89 -13.87 19.92
C ILE A 9 3.01 -13.25 21.01
N VAL A 10 3.59 -12.90 22.16
CA VAL A 10 2.88 -12.29 23.29
C VAL A 10 2.38 -10.87 22.92
N GLY A 11 3.14 -10.14 22.11
CA GLY A 11 2.78 -8.80 21.64
C GLY A 11 1.40 -8.74 20.98
N ASN A 12 1.01 -9.79 20.25
CA ASN A 12 -0.32 -9.85 19.61
C ASN A 12 -1.50 -9.88 20.60
N TYR A 13 -1.24 -10.31 21.83
CA TYR A 13 -2.24 -10.34 22.89
C TYR A 13 -2.25 -9.03 23.70
N ILE A 14 -1.08 -8.39 23.84
CA ILE A 14 -0.95 -7.09 24.51
C ILE A 14 -1.50 -5.97 23.64
N MET A 15 -1.28 -6.05 22.31
CA MET A 15 -1.75 -5.10 21.32
C MET A 15 -2.86 -5.73 20.46
N PRO A 16 -4.14 -5.77 20.93
CA PRO A 16 -5.19 -6.53 20.27
C PRO A 16 -5.71 -5.85 18.98
N THR A 17 -5.51 -4.54 18.81
CA THR A 17 -6.01 -3.79 17.67
C THR A 17 -4.86 -3.28 16.80
N ARG A 18 -5.14 -3.15 15.51
CA ARG A 18 -4.18 -2.64 14.53
C ARG A 18 -3.89 -1.16 14.74
N VAL A 19 -4.90 -0.40 15.09
CA VAL A 19 -4.73 1.03 15.43
C VAL A 19 -3.85 1.20 16.67
N GLY A 20 -4.06 0.37 17.70
CA GLY A 20 -3.28 0.42 18.95
C GLY A 20 -1.84 -0.06 18.81
N SER A 21 -1.52 -0.78 17.73
CA SER A 21 -0.16 -1.25 17.41
C SER A 21 0.47 -0.49 16.24
N SER A 22 -0.09 0.65 15.86
CA SER A 22 0.43 1.44 14.74
C SER A 22 1.68 2.21 15.15
N ASN A 23 2.75 2.01 14.40
CA ASN A 23 3.96 2.80 14.44
C ASN A 23 4.04 3.69 13.18
N VAL A 24 4.47 4.94 13.31
CA VAL A 24 4.54 5.90 12.21
C VAL A 24 5.97 6.29 11.91
N VAL A 25 6.35 6.19 10.64
CA VAL A 25 7.69 6.49 10.16
C VAL A 25 7.63 7.54 9.06
N ARG A 26 8.59 8.45 9.07
CA ARG A 26 8.78 9.42 8.00
C ARG A 26 10.16 9.30 7.41
N ASP A 27 10.25 9.49 6.12
CA ASP A 27 11.53 9.58 5.43
C ASP A 27 11.48 10.61 4.31
N THR A 28 12.64 11.10 3.93
CA THR A 28 12.82 12.09 2.86
C THR A 28 13.88 11.59 1.92
N VAL A 29 13.52 11.38 0.66
CA VAL A 29 14.41 10.81 -0.36
C VAL A 29 14.81 11.88 -1.35
N GLU A 30 16.13 12.04 -1.55
CA GLU A 30 16.68 12.83 -2.64
C GLU A 30 16.44 12.11 -3.98
N ILE A 31 15.85 12.78 -4.96
CA ILE A 31 15.31 12.13 -6.16
C ILE A 31 16.03 12.45 -7.47
N THR A 32 17.18 13.11 -7.45
CA THR A 32 17.90 13.48 -8.70
C THR A 32 18.30 12.25 -9.52
N ALA A 33 18.86 11.23 -8.86
CA ALA A 33 19.20 9.96 -9.51
C ALA A 33 17.95 9.22 -9.99
N MET A 34 16.90 9.19 -9.16
CA MET A 34 15.62 8.58 -9.50
C MET A 34 14.97 9.27 -10.71
N GLU A 35 14.97 10.61 -10.78
CA GLU A 35 14.43 11.35 -11.92
C GLU A 35 15.21 11.08 -13.21
N ARG A 36 16.55 10.93 -13.13
CA ARG A 36 17.37 10.53 -14.26
C ARG A 36 16.95 9.15 -14.77
N TYR A 37 16.86 8.20 -13.87
CA TYR A 37 16.43 6.83 -14.17
C TYR A 37 15.02 6.79 -14.80
N ILE A 38 14.06 7.54 -14.25
CA ILE A 38 12.72 7.64 -14.81
C ILE A 38 12.75 8.19 -16.24
N ARG A 39 13.55 9.24 -16.51
CA ARG A 39 13.68 9.79 -17.86
C ARG A 39 14.28 8.78 -18.85
N GLU A 40 15.30 8.03 -18.42
CA GLU A 40 15.91 6.96 -19.23
C GLU A 40 14.88 5.87 -19.58
N LYS A 41 14.12 5.40 -18.61
CA LYS A 41 13.07 4.39 -18.84
C LYS A 41 11.97 4.90 -19.76
N ARG A 42 11.56 6.15 -19.63
CA ARG A 42 10.57 6.77 -20.54
C ARG A 42 11.09 6.86 -21.98
N ARG A 43 12.36 7.22 -22.18
CA ARG A 43 13.00 7.22 -23.50
C ARG A 43 13.12 5.81 -24.08
N ALA A 44 13.28 4.80 -23.25
CA ALA A 44 13.31 3.39 -23.64
C ALA A 44 11.93 2.77 -23.90
N GLY A 45 10.85 3.58 -23.95
CA GLY A 45 9.50 3.14 -24.31
C GLY A 45 8.52 2.96 -23.14
N LEU A 46 8.95 3.09 -21.88
CA LEU A 46 8.06 3.02 -20.72
C LEU A 46 7.42 4.40 -20.44
N THR A 47 6.54 4.87 -21.30
CA THR A 47 6.07 6.26 -21.36
C THR A 47 5.43 6.76 -20.07
N SER A 48 4.67 5.92 -19.36
CA SER A 48 3.98 6.26 -18.09
C SER A 48 4.83 5.95 -16.85
N PHE A 49 6.12 5.54 -17.01
CA PHE A 49 6.98 5.19 -15.89
C PHE A 49 7.19 6.37 -14.93
N GLY A 50 7.02 6.15 -13.64
CA GLY A 50 7.09 7.20 -12.62
C GLY A 50 7.56 6.69 -11.25
N ILE A 51 7.50 7.58 -10.26
CA ILE A 51 7.99 7.32 -8.89
C ILE A 51 7.31 6.08 -8.29
N THR A 52 6.02 5.90 -8.51
CA THR A 52 5.28 4.73 -7.99
C THR A 52 5.87 3.41 -8.51
N HIS A 53 6.27 3.34 -9.78
CA HIS A 53 6.91 2.13 -10.33
C HIS A 53 8.27 1.86 -9.69
N VAL A 54 9.06 2.93 -9.44
CA VAL A 54 10.35 2.80 -8.74
C VAL A 54 10.14 2.33 -7.31
N PHE A 55 9.17 2.91 -6.61
CA PHE A 55 8.83 2.51 -5.26
C PHE A 55 8.40 1.04 -5.19
N LEU A 56 7.52 0.59 -6.08
CA LEU A 56 7.06 -0.80 -6.16
C LEU A 56 8.21 -1.77 -6.38
N ALA A 57 9.10 -1.46 -7.32
CA ALA A 57 10.27 -2.30 -7.58
C ALA A 57 11.22 -2.32 -6.37
N ALA A 58 11.41 -1.20 -5.69
CA ALA A 58 12.20 -1.13 -4.46
C ALA A 58 11.54 -1.93 -3.33
N TYR A 59 10.21 -1.86 -3.19
CA TYR A 59 9.46 -2.63 -2.20
C TYR A 59 9.58 -4.13 -2.43
N CYS A 60 9.51 -4.59 -3.69
CA CYS A 60 9.76 -5.99 -4.04
C CYS A 60 11.17 -6.43 -3.59
N ARG A 61 12.18 -5.58 -3.79
CA ARG A 61 13.57 -5.86 -3.35
C ARG A 61 13.71 -5.84 -1.82
N ALA A 62 12.99 -4.94 -1.15
CA ALA A 62 12.97 -4.92 0.31
C ALA A 62 12.40 -6.23 0.88
N ILE A 63 11.29 -6.73 0.33
CA ILE A 63 10.70 -8.01 0.74
C ILE A 63 11.63 -9.19 0.40
N ALA A 64 12.31 -9.16 -0.76
CA ALA A 64 13.29 -10.19 -1.11
C ALA A 64 14.42 -10.29 -0.07
N LYS A 65 14.87 -9.14 0.45
CA LYS A 65 15.91 -9.06 1.47
C LYS A 65 15.39 -9.31 2.89
N TYR A 66 14.20 -8.80 3.18
CA TYR A 66 13.55 -8.85 4.49
C TYR A 66 12.14 -9.43 4.38
N PRO A 67 11.98 -10.76 4.27
CA PRO A 67 10.67 -11.40 4.07
C PRO A 67 9.68 -11.14 5.22
N GLY A 68 10.18 -10.72 6.38
CA GLY A 68 9.36 -10.33 7.53
C GLY A 68 8.39 -9.19 7.24
N ILE A 69 8.72 -8.29 6.30
CA ILE A 69 7.87 -7.18 5.89
C ILE A 69 6.56 -7.69 5.25
N ASN A 70 6.56 -8.89 4.64
CA ASN A 70 5.39 -9.47 4.00
C ASN A 70 4.61 -10.42 4.92
N ARG A 71 4.49 -10.06 6.19
CA ARG A 71 3.70 -10.77 7.20
C ARG A 71 2.38 -10.05 7.45
N PHE A 72 1.42 -10.78 7.99
CA PHE A 72 0.14 -10.22 8.42
C PHE A 72 -0.39 -10.97 9.63
N ILE A 73 -1.38 -10.39 10.30
CA ILE A 73 -2.07 -10.99 11.43
C ILE A 73 -3.47 -11.38 11.00
N ALA A 74 -3.84 -12.62 11.29
CA ALA A 74 -5.22 -13.09 11.27
C ALA A 74 -5.51 -13.75 12.62
N GLY A 75 -6.58 -13.30 13.28
CA GLY A 75 -6.79 -13.62 14.68
C GLY A 75 -5.65 -13.05 15.52
N GLN A 76 -4.98 -13.93 16.24
CA GLN A 76 -3.83 -13.60 17.09
C GLN A 76 -2.53 -14.27 16.60
N LYS A 77 -2.53 -14.73 15.35
CA LYS A 77 -1.38 -15.43 14.76
C LYS A 77 -0.77 -14.62 13.62
N ILE A 78 0.54 -14.66 13.55
CA ILE A 78 1.31 -14.06 12.48
C ILE A 78 1.49 -15.07 11.35
N TYR A 79 1.15 -14.66 10.15
CA TYR A 79 1.30 -15.43 8.91
C TYR A 79 2.26 -14.73 7.96
N SER A 80 2.87 -15.49 7.07
CA SER A 80 3.65 -14.96 5.94
C SER A 80 2.85 -15.11 4.66
N ARG A 81 2.88 -14.09 3.79
CA ARG A 81 2.37 -14.18 2.41
C ARG A 81 3.36 -14.88 1.47
N GLY A 82 4.56 -15.20 1.95
CA GLY A 82 5.60 -15.79 1.11
C GLY A 82 6.04 -14.83 0.01
N GLU A 83 6.00 -15.30 -1.23
CA GLU A 83 6.41 -14.52 -2.41
C GLU A 83 5.26 -13.70 -3.04
N ASP A 84 4.02 -13.77 -2.54
CA ASP A 84 2.90 -12.97 -3.04
C ASP A 84 2.88 -11.60 -2.35
N ILE A 85 3.22 -10.56 -3.09
CA ILE A 85 3.19 -9.17 -2.63
C ILE A 85 1.92 -8.53 -3.17
N GLN A 86 0.94 -8.35 -2.30
CA GLN A 86 -0.34 -7.73 -2.65
C GLN A 86 -0.26 -6.23 -2.37
N PHE A 87 -0.20 -5.47 -3.43
CA PHE A 87 -0.11 -4.02 -3.39
C PHE A 87 -1.43 -3.40 -3.82
N SER A 88 -2.04 -2.61 -2.96
CA SER A 88 -3.28 -1.90 -3.24
C SER A 88 -3.04 -0.40 -3.35
N MET A 89 -3.74 0.25 -4.27
CA MET A 89 -3.71 1.71 -4.40
C MET A 89 -5.01 2.25 -4.99
N THR A 90 -5.34 3.48 -4.63
CA THR A 90 -6.44 4.22 -5.25
C THR A 90 -5.95 4.92 -6.51
N ILE A 91 -6.71 4.83 -7.58
CA ILE A 91 -6.49 5.57 -8.82
C ILE A 91 -7.73 6.39 -9.18
N LYS A 92 -7.53 7.55 -9.79
CA LYS A 92 -8.62 8.30 -10.41
C LYS A 92 -8.90 7.76 -11.82
N LYS A 93 -10.16 7.47 -12.12
CA LYS A 93 -10.58 7.08 -13.48
C LYS A 93 -10.39 8.22 -14.46
N GLU A 94 -10.69 9.45 -14.00
CA GLU A 94 -10.50 10.69 -14.75
C GLU A 94 -9.67 11.69 -13.93
N MET A 95 -8.81 12.45 -14.59
CA MET A 95 -7.98 13.47 -13.94
C MET A 95 -8.78 14.76 -13.73
N SER A 96 -9.90 14.67 -13.04
CA SER A 96 -10.75 15.79 -12.61
C SER A 96 -10.86 15.85 -11.10
N THR A 97 -11.28 16.99 -10.55
CA THR A 97 -11.47 17.16 -9.09
C THR A 97 -12.52 16.18 -8.57
N ASP A 98 -13.58 15.97 -9.36
CA ASP A 98 -14.74 15.13 -9.02
C ASP A 98 -14.67 13.76 -9.71
N GLY A 99 -13.50 13.41 -10.31
CA GLY A 99 -13.29 12.13 -10.99
C GLY A 99 -13.47 10.96 -10.03
N ALA A 100 -14.27 9.99 -10.44
CA ALA A 100 -14.49 8.76 -9.68
C ALA A 100 -13.15 8.08 -9.36
N GLU A 101 -12.98 7.72 -8.10
CA GLU A 101 -11.83 6.96 -7.62
C GLU A 101 -12.17 5.47 -7.65
N THR A 102 -11.20 4.66 -7.95
CA THR A 102 -11.32 3.20 -7.87
C THR A 102 -10.04 2.63 -7.30
N GLU A 103 -10.16 1.47 -6.69
CA GLU A 103 -9.03 0.78 -6.11
C GLU A 103 -8.55 -0.33 -7.04
N ILE A 104 -7.25 -0.48 -7.12
CA ILE A 104 -6.60 -1.59 -7.82
C ILE A 104 -5.74 -2.38 -6.86
N LYS A 105 -5.69 -3.68 -7.08
CA LYS A 105 -4.80 -4.59 -6.36
C LYS A 105 -3.88 -5.29 -7.35
N LEU A 106 -2.58 -5.23 -7.08
CA LEU A 106 -1.52 -5.84 -7.88
C LEU A 106 -0.93 -7.03 -7.13
N HIS A 107 -0.66 -8.10 -7.86
CA HIS A 107 0.12 -9.23 -7.37
C HIS A 107 1.54 -9.16 -7.93
N LEU A 108 2.48 -8.86 -7.05
CA LEU A 108 3.89 -8.73 -7.37
C LEU A 108 4.69 -9.86 -6.70
N SER A 109 5.89 -10.10 -7.22
CA SER A 109 6.84 -11.06 -6.65
C SER A 109 8.12 -10.35 -6.22
N PRO A 110 8.83 -10.85 -5.19
CA PRO A 110 10.18 -10.37 -4.87
C PRO A 110 11.16 -10.43 -6.03
N ARG A 111 10.88 -11.24 -7.05
CA ARG A 111 11.70 -11.42 -8.26
C ARG A 111 11.33 -10.47 -9.39
N ASP A 112 10.19 -9.78 -9.30
CA ASP A 112 9.71 -8.90 -10.36
C ASP A 112 10.74 -7.81 -10.68
N THR A 113 11.02 -7.65 -11.95
CA THR A 113 11.86 -6.57 -12.45
C THR A 113 11.05 -5.27 -12.56
N VAL A 114 11.73 -4.18 -12.82
CA VAL A 114 11.09 -2.88 -13.11
C VAL A 114 10.11 -2.99 -14.29
N TYR A 115 10.42 -3.82 -15.28
CA TYR A 115 9.57 -4.04 -16.45
C TYR A 115 8.32 -4.83 -16.10
N ASP A 116 8.45 -5.87 -15.26
CA ASP A 116 7.31 -6.66 -14.78
C ASP A 116 6.37 -5.79 -13.95
N VAL A 117 6.91 -4.99 -13.03
CA VAL A 117 6.16 -4.04 -12.22
C VAL A 117 5.42 -3.03 -13.12
N TYR A 118 6.12 -2.45 -14.11
CA TYR A 118 5.52 -1.52 -15.05
C TYR A 118 4.36 -2.14 -15.81
N LYS A 119 4.56 -3.33 -16.36
CA LYS A 119 3.53 -4.06 -17.11
C LYS A 119 2.33 -4.38 -16.23
N LYS A 120 2.54 -5.07 -15.10
CA LYS A 120 1.46 -5.47 -14.18
C LYS A 120 0.64 -4.27 -13.71
N MET A 121 1.29 -3.16 -13.34
CA MET A 121 0.61 -1.97 -12.88
C MET A 121 -0.22 -1.31 -13.99
N ASN A 122 0.33 -1.15 -15.19
CA ASN A 122 -0.41 -0.54 -16.30
C ASN A 122 -1.56 -1.42 -16.80
N ASP A 123 -1.39 -2.75 -16.78
CA ASP A 123 -2.46 -3.68 -17.12
C ASP A 123 -3.65 -3.53 -16.16
N GLU A 124 -3.40 -3.48 -14.84
CA GLU A 124 -4.46 -3.27 -13.85
C GLU A 124 -5.09 -1.87 -13.92
N ILE A 125 -4.29 -0.81 -14.13
CA ILE A 125 -4.82 0.54 -14.34
C ILE A 125 -5.73 0.57 -15.59
N THR A 126 -5.33 -0.09 -16.66
CA THR A 126 -6.11 -0.13 -17.91
C THR A 126 -7.42 -0.90 -17.71
N LYS A 127 -7.37 -2.04 -17.03
CA LYS A 127 -8.57 -2.80 -16.67
C LYS A 127 -9.54 -1.96 -15.83
N ALA A 128 -9.03 -1.30 -14.79
CA ALA A 128 -9.85 -0.51 -13.88
C ALA A 128 -10.46 0.73 -14.56
N LYS A 129 -9.74 1.38 -15.47
CA LYS A 129 -10.28 2.50 -16.26
C LYS A 129 -11.35 2.07 -17.25
N ASN A 130 -11.21 0.89 -17.85
CA ASN A 130 -12.16 0.33 -18.81
C ASN A 130 -13.36 -0.36 -18.16
N ALA A 131 -13.28 -0.66 -16.85
CA ALA A 131 -14.38 -1.24 -16.11
C ALA A 131 -15.52 -0.23 -15.96
N PRO A 132 -16.80 -0.67 -16.03
CA PRO A 132 -17.94 0.17 -15.73
C PRO A 132 -17.78 0.89 -14.38
N LEU A 133 -18.36 2.10 -14.26
CA LEU A 133 -18.32 2.87 -13.01
C LEU A 133 -18.91 2.10 -11.81
N ASP A 134 -19.77 1.13 -12.11
CA ASP A 134 -20.51 0.34 -11.12
C ASP A 134 -19.87 -1.02 -10.81
N ALA A 135 -18.65 -1.27 -11.25
CA ALA A 135 -18.01 -2.58 -11.04
C ALA A 135 -17.20 -2.65 -9.74
N GLY A 136 -17.41 -3.69 -8.96
CA GLY A 136 -16.54 -4.07 -7.84
C GLY A 136 -16.98 -3.54 -6.48
N VAL A 137 -16.05 -2.92 -5.75
CA VAL A 137 -16.21 -2.47 -4.35
C VAL A 137 -17.37 -1.48 -4.19
N ASP A 138 -17.58 -0.60 -5.17
CA ASP A 138 -18.63 0.43 -5.14
C ASP A 138 -20.03 -0.18 -5.13
N ASN A 139 -20.29 -1.23 -5.91
CA ASN A 139 -21.57 -1.93 -5.91
C ASN A 139 -21.82 -2.67 -4.60
N ALA A 140 -20.78 -3.31 -4.06
CA ALA A 140 -20.90 -3.96 -2.76
C ALA A 140 -21.16 -2.94 -1.64
N ALA A 141 -20.47 -1.80 -1.67
CA ALA A 141 -20.70 -0.70 -0.74
C ALA A 141 -22.10 -0.12 -0.90
N TYR A 142 -22.56 0.14 -2.13
CA TYR A 142 -23.90 0.64 -2.40
C TYR A 142 -24.98 -0.36 -1.93
N ALA A 143 -24.85 -1.64 -2.25
CA ALA A 143 -25.78 -2.67 -1.76
C ALA A 143 -25.83 -2.71 -0.22
N LEU A 144 -24.71 -2.48 0.44
CA LEU A 144 -24.66 -2.38 1.91
C LEU A 144 -25.38 -1.14 2.44
N THR A 145 -25.45 -0.03 1.70
CA THR A 145 -26.20 1.17 2.14
C THR A 145 -27.71 0.97 2.12
N LEU A 146 -28.22 0.04 1.32
CA LEU A 146 -29.64 -0.31 1.28
C LEU A 146 -30.06 -1.18 2.46
N VAL A 147 -29.11 -1.71 3.22
CA VAL A 147 -29.37 -2.57 4.39
C VAL A 147 -29.63 -1.69 5.62
N PRO A 148 -30.73 -1.91 6.37
CA PRO A 148 -30.95 -1.20 7.63
C PRO A 148 -29.75 -1.32 8.58
N GLY A 149 -29.40 -0.22 9.27
CA GLY A 149 -28.15 -0.10 10.03
C GLY A 149 -27.88 -1.21 11.05
N VAL A 150 -28.94 -1.82 11.63
CA VAL A 150 -28.80 -2.96 12.55
C VAL A 150 -28.25 -4.19 11.82
N PHE A 151 -28.79 -4.50 10.64
CA PHE A 151 -28.32 -5.62 9.81
C PHE A 151 -26.92 -5.33 9.23
N LEU A 152 -26.65 -4.08 8.85
CA LEU A 152 -25.32 -3.68 8.41
C LEU A 152 -24.28 -3.90 9.52
N LYS A 153 -24.60 -3.49 10.76
CA LYS A 153 -23.74 -3.74 11.93
C LYS A 153 -23.48 -5.23 12.15
N PHE A 154 -24.53 -6.05 12.04
CA PHE A 154 -24.41 -7.51 12.14
C PHE A 154 -23.55 -8.07 11.01
N THR A 155 -23.74 -7.64 9.76
CA THR A 155 -22.96 -8.08 8.59
C THR A 155 -21.49 -7.73 8.78
N VAL A 156 -21.17 -6.50 9.19
CA VAL A 156 -19.78 -6.09 9.44
C VAL A 156 -19.17 -6.89 10.59
N TRP A 157 -19.93 -7.14 11.66
CA TRP A 157 -19.48 -7.98 12.77
C TRP A 157 -19.21 -9.42 12.29
N LEU A 158 -20.09 -9.99 11.48
CA LEU A 158 -19.92 -11.33 10.92
C LEU A 158 -18.67 -11.39 10.03
N LEU A 159 -18.48 -10.42 9.14
CA LEU A 159 -17.30 -10.35 8.28
C LEU A 159 -16.01 -10.23 9.10
N LYS A 160 -16.00 -9.39 10.15
CA LYS A 160 -14.84 -9.29 11.07
C LYS A 160 -14.57 -10.61 11.78
N THR A 161 -15.62 -11.34 12.18
CA THR A 161 -15.49 -12.64 12.84
C THR A 161 -14.95 -13.69 11.87
N LEU A 162 -15.45 -13.75 10.65
CA LEU A 162 -14.95 -14.65 9.63
C LEU A 162 -13.49 -14.33 9.27
N ASP A 163 -13.13 -13.05 9.15
CA ASP A 163 -11.76 -12.61 8.91
C ASP A 163 -10.82 -13.03 10.04
N TYR A 164 -11.26 -12.86 11.29
CA TYR A 164 -10.49 -13.27 12.46
C TYR A 164 -10.13 -14.77 12.43
N PHE A 165 -11.05 -15.63 11.98
CA PHE A 165 -10.81 -17.06 11.86
C PHE A 165 -10.21 -17.50 10.51
N GLY A 166 -9.97 -16.55 9.60
CA GLY A 166 -9.44 -16.86 8.26
C GLY A 166 -10.45 -17.57 7.36
N LEU A 167 -11.73 -17.37 7.60
CA LEU A 167 -12.86 -18.00 6.90
C LEU A 167 -13.50 -17.11 5.82
N LEU A 168 -12.92 -15.93 5.55
CA LEU A 168 -13.41 -15.08 4.46
C LEU A 168 -13.21 -15.76 3.11
N PRO A 169 -14.23 -15.72 2.23
CA PRO A 169 -14.10 -16.21 0.87
C PRO A 169 -12.99 -15.52 0.09
N LYS A 170 -12.24 -16.28 -0.71
CA LYS A 170 -11.10 -15.75 -1.48
C LYS A 170 -11.47 -14.54 -2.35
N PHE A 171 -12.64 -14.56 -2.99
CA PHE A 171 -13.08 -13.44 -3.83
C PHE A 171 -13.23 -12.13 -3.04
N LEU A 172 -13.66 -12.20 -1.76
CA LEU A 172 -13.72 -11.01 -0.90
C LEU A 172 -12.34 -10.52 -0.51
N LEU A 173 -11.39 -11.44 -0.28
CA LEU A 173 -10.00 -11.07 0.00
C LEU A 173 -9.35 -10.38 -1.22
N GLU A 174 -9.69 -10.82 -2.44
CA GLU A 174 -9.16 -10.24 -3.68
C GLU A 174 -9.68 -8.82 -3.93
N VAL A 175 -10.98 -8.60 -3.77
CA VAL A 175 -11.57 -7.28 -4.01
C VAL A 175 -11.38 -6.32 -2.84
N SER A 176 -11.08 -6.82 -1.64
CA SER A 176 -10.96 -5.98 -0.44
C SER A 176 -9.64 -5.21 -0.41
N PRO A 177 -9.66 -3.88 -0.32
CA PRO A 177 -8.44 -3.07 -0.17
C PRO A 177 -7.82 -3.20 1.22
N PHE A 178 -8.58 -3.73 2.19
CA PHE A 178 -8.15 -3.92 3.57
C PHE A 178 -7.30 -5.17 3.79
N HIS A 179 -7.16 -6.00 2.75
CA HIS A 179 -6.36 -7.22 2.75
C HIS A 179 -5.24 -7.10 1.73
N GLY A 180 -4.01 -7.23 2.18
CA GLY A 180 -2.84 -7.09 1.30
C GLY A 180 -1.55 -6.89 2.07
N SER A 181 -0.46 -6.70 1.33
CA SER A 181 0.87 -6.44 1.91
C SER A 181 1.06 -4.97 2.24
N ILE A 182 0.55 -4.09 1.39
CA ILE A 182 0.65 -2.64 1.55
C ILE A 182 -0.49 -1.95 0.80
N PHE A 183 -1.05 -0.91 1.40
CA PHE A 183 -1.82 0.10 0.70
C PHE A 183 -0.97 1.34 0.50
N PHE A 184 -0.94 1.88 -0.70
CA PHE A 184 -0.07 2.99 -1.03
C PHE A 184 -0.79 4.08 -1.83
N THR A 185 -0.60 5.32 -1.43
CA THR A 185 -1.23 6.45 -2.11
C THR A 185 -0.22 7.50 -2.55
N SER A 186 -0.48 8.10 -3.73
CA SER A 186 0.32 9.17 -4.30
C SER A 186 -0.38 10.51 -4.13
N MET A 187 0.07 11.31 -3.18
CA MET A 187 -0.39 12.70 -3.02
C MET A 187 0.33 13.66 -3.96
N GLY A 188 1.42 13.19 -4.60
CA GLY A 188 2.22 13.99 -5.52
C GLY A 188 1.46 14.48 -6.75
N SER A 189 0.47 13.74 -7.23
CA SER A 189 -0.41 14.15 -8.33
C SER A 189 -1.36 15.28 -7.95
N LEU A 190 -1.68 15.42 -6.67
CA LEU A 190 -2.53 16.46 -6.11
C LEU A 190 -1.74 17.71 -5.68
N GLY A 191 -0.40 17.67 -5.76
CA GLY A 191 0.46 18.78 -5.35
C GLY A 191 0.56 18.98 -3.83
N ILE A 192 0.14 18.01 -3.01
CA ILE A 192 0.11 18.11 -1.56
C ILE A 192 1.19 17.24 -0.89
N PRO A 193 1.55 17.54 0.39
CA PRO A 193 2.45 16.69 1.18
C PRO A 193 1.86 15.30 1.42
N PRO A 194 2.71 14.31 1.79
CA PRO A 194 2.24 12.98 2.17
C PRO A 194 1.48 13.04 3.51
N VAL A 195 0.54 12.11 3.67
CA VAL A 195 -0.29 12.02 4.87
C VAL A 195 0.09 10.79 5.71
N TYR A 196 -0.07 10.88 7.02
CA TYR A 196 -0.15 9.70 7.87
C TYR A 196 -1.60 9.19 7.83
N HIS A 197 -1.76 7.93 7.48
CA HIS A 197 -3.06 7.28 7.46
C HIS A 197 -3.08 6.16 8.49
N HIS A 198 -4.19 6.03 9.22
CA HIS A 198 -4.36 4.94 10.15
C HIS A 198 -4.46 3.59 9.42
N LEU A 199 -4.10 2.51 10.09
CA LEU A 199 -4.44 1.17 9.64
C LEU A 199 -5.90 0.86 10.00
N TYR A 200 -6.59 0.12 9.15
CA TYR A 200 -7.99 -0.24 9.40
C TYR A 200 -8.08 -1.41 10.38
N ASP A 201 -9.07 -1.39 11.28
CA ASP A 201 -9.34 -2.51 12.19
C ASP A 201 -9.99 -3.73 11.52
N PHE A 202 -10.42 -3.57 10.26
CA PHE A 202 -10.90 -4.64 9.42
C PHE A 202 -9.80 -5.03 8.41
N GLY A 203 -9.69 -6.33 8.16
CA GLY A 203 -8.69 -6.86 7.24
C GLY A 203 -7.33 -7.16 7.90
N ASN A 204 -6.30 -7.28 7.10
CA ASN A 204 -4.99 -7.73 7.56
C ASN A 204 -3.82 -6.94 6.95
N LEU A 205 -4.10 -5.73 6.50
CA LEU A 205 -3.12 -4.84 5.89
C LEU A 205 -2.11 -4.34 6.93
N PRO A 206 -0.81 -4.70 6.85
CA PRO A 206 0.18 -4.33 7.86
C PRO A 206 0.84 -2.99 7.61
N VAL A 207 0.76 -2.47 6.38
CA VAL A 207 1.48 -1.25 5.98
C VAL A 207 0.55 -0.33 5.19
N PHE A 208 0.51 0.93 5.58
CA PHE A 208 -0.03 2.02 4.76
C PHE A 208 1.10 2.99 4.44
N GLY A 209 1.31 3.29 3.16
CA GLY A 209 2.33 4.23 2.71
C GLY A 209 1.75 5.38 1.89
N SER A 210 2.38 6.54 1.98
CA SER A 210 2.09 7.67 1.10
C SER A 210 3.35 8.42 0.71
N PHE A 211 3.34 9.05 -0.47
CA PHE A 211 4.36 10.02 -0.82
C PHE A 211 3.73 11.31 -1.35
N GLY A 212 4.41 12.42 -1.08
CA GLY A 212 3.93 13.75 -1.43
C GLY A 212 4.45 14.28 -2.76
N CYS A 213 4.15 15.55 -3.01
CA CYS A 213 4.69 16.29 -4.15
C CYS A 213 6.22 16.46 -4.03
N LYS A 214 6.85 16.64 -5.18
CA LYS A 214 8.28 16.97 -5.24
C LYS A 214 8.51 18.36 -4.68
N ARG A 215 9.50 18.50 -3.82
CA ARG A 215 9.93 19.80 -3.30
C ARG A 215 11.42 20.03 -3.59
N LYS A 216 11.80 21.28 -3.61
CA LYS A 216 13.21 21.71 -3.70
C LYS A 216 13.67 22.19 -2.32
N ALA A 217 14.91 21.89 -1.97
CA ALA A 217 15.57 22.41 -0.78
C ALA A 217 17.04 22.71 -1.08
N LEU A 218 17.56 23.69 -0.39
CA LEU A 218 19.00 23.98 -0.38
C LEU A 218 19.67 23.02 0.59
N GLU A 219 20.79 22.44 0.15
CA GLU A 219 21.57 21.48 0.93
C GLU A 219 23.04 21.93 0.93
N VAL A 220 23.65 21.96 2.10
CA VAL A 220 25.09 22.23 2.23
C VAL A 220 25.84 20.94 1.90
N GLN A 221 26.74 21.02 0.94
CA GLN A 221 27.58 19.91 0.52
C GLN A 221 28.77 19.75 1.47
N GLU A 222 29.49 18.62 1.37
CA GLU A 222 30.69 18.35 2.19
C GLU A 222 31.78 19.39 2.03
N ASP A 223 31.87 20.03 0.85
CA ASP A 223 32.84 21.09 0.53
C ASP A 223 32.37 22.50 1.02
N GLY A 224 31.24 22.60 1.71
CA GLY A 224 30.67 23.84 2.16
C GLY A 224 29.87 24.61 1.11
N SER A 225 29.81 24.15 -0.14
CA SER A 225 28.98 24.75 -1.18
C SER A 225 27.49 24.45 -0.94
N VAL A 226 26.61 25.25 -1.53
CA VAL A 226 25.16 25.06 -1.42
C VAL A 226 24.61 24.59 -2.75
N ALA A 227 23.92 23.45 -2.75
CA ALA A 227 23.27 22.90 -3.93
C ALA A 227 21.74 22.88 -3.76
N LEU A 228 21.02 23.13 -4.86
CA LEU A 228 19.58 22.97 -4.91
C LEU A 228 19.26 21.51 -5.25
N ARG A 229 18.67 20.78 -4.31
CA ARG A 229 18.29 19.39 -4.45
C ARG A 229 16.77 19.22 -4.53
N LYS A 230 16.34 18.10 -5.08
CA LYS A 230 14.91 17.73 -5.16
C LYS A 230 14.64 16.55 -4.26
N TYR A 231 13.54 16.64 -3.55
CA TYR A 231 13.13 15.64 -2.56
C TYR A 231 11.68 15.22 -2.76
N VAL A 232 11.39 14.01 -2.32
CA VAL A 232 10.05 13.51 -2.07
C VAL A 232 10.00 12.99 -0.64
N ASP A 233 8.97 13.43 0.08
CA ASP A 233 8.73 12.97 1.44
C ASP A 233 7.79 11.77 1.43
N PHE A 234 8.10 10.77 2.24
CA PHE A 234 7.31 9.55 2.45
C PHE A 234 6.79 9.51 3.87
N ARG A 235 5.63 8.89 4.03
CA ARG A 235 5.01 8.60 5.33
C ARG A 235 4.53 7.15 5.30
N PHE A 236 4.80 6.44 6.39
CA PHE A 236 4.36 5.06 6.57
C PHE A 236 3.71 4.90 7.92
N THR A 237 2.65 4.10 7.95
CA THR A 237 2.04 3.57 9.17
C THR A 237 2.19 2.06 9.09
N LEU A 238 2.77 1.47 10.12
CA LEU A 238 3.14 0.06 10.19
C LEU A 238 2.43 -0.61 11.35
N ASP A 239 2.03 -1.87 11.19
CA ASP A 239 1.62 -2.73 12.30
C ASP A 239 2.86 -3.33 12.96
N GLU A 240 3.28 -2.78 14.08
CA GLU A 240 4.50 -3.15 14.79
C GLU A 240 4.51 -4.64 15.23
N ARG A 241 3.36 -5.28 15.32
CA ARG A 241 3.25 -6.71 15.63
C ARG A 241 3.79 -7.60 14.50
N THR A 242 3.84 -7.08 13.27
CA THR A 242 4.33 -7.81 12.10
C THR A 242 5.78 -7.52 11.78
N VAL A 243 6.19 -6.29 11.99
CA VAL A 243 7.54 -5.78 11.68
C VAL A 243 7.95 -4.80 12.76
N ASP A 244 9.06 -5.07 13.41
CA ASP A 244 9.78 -4.13 14.23
C ASP A 244 10.22 -2.90 13.43
N GLY A 245 10.19 -1.74 14.06
CA GLY A 245 10.62 -0.47 13.45
C GLY A 245 12.09 -0.40 13.10
#